data_e622d858167ce1ca0f8c40d1b93ba5d3
#
_entry.id   e622d858167ce1ca0f8c40d1b93ba5d3
#
_cell.length_a   1.000
_cell.length_b   1.000
_cell.length_c   1.000
_cell.angle_alpha   90.00
_cell.angle_beta   90.00
_cell.angle_gamma   90.00
#
_symmetry.space_group_name_H-M   'P 1'
#
loop_
_entity.id
_entity.type
_entity.pdbx_description
1 polymer ?
#
loop_
_entity_poly.entity_id
_entity_poly.type
_entity_poly.pdbx_seq_one_letter_code
_entity_poly.pdbx_strand_id
1 'polypeptide(L)'
;MTDCPPQLRGDLSKWLFEINTGVYVGQVSQRVREALWLRVCDNLKNGRATMVYSTNGEQKMDFRVHNTAWEPVDYDGLKLMRRPLPQAVQSQETLKPGFSHAAKRQMAQRAHTKAGITLDSFVILNLETTGLNPAEDSIIELAAIRIEAGEESQRFAALVQCNRKLPKTVVELTGITDQLLKEQGEPLEQVLQGFLAFVGKDRLVGYNIAFDMGFLRTACTGFRKPVLTNRCTDLLNLARRRIYGVPNYQLPTLAKHLELPCKEVRRAQNDCELLLQLYWKLNEYH
;
A
#
# COMPACT_ATOMS: atom_id res chain seq x y z
N MET A 1 2.88 21.78 -24.30
CA MET A 1 3.47 21.05 -25.46
C MET A 1 4.64 21.82 -26.01
N THR A 2 5.66 21.14 -26.45
CA THR A 2 6.78 21.74 -27.20
C THR A 2 6.64 21.35 -28.66
N ASP A 3 7.19 22.18 -29.58
CA ASP A 3 7.23 21.91 -31.02
C ASP A 3 5.86 21.55 -31.64
N CYS A 4 4.81 22.29 -31.21
CA CYS A 4 3.45 22.04 -31.66
C CYS A 4 3.27 22.56 -33.13
N PRO A 5 2.93 21.70 -34.11
CA PRO A 5 2.70 22.11 -35.47
C PRO A 5 1.52 23.09 -35.58
N PRO A 6 1.56 24.07 -36.50
CA PRO A 6 0.49 25.08 -36.65
C PRO A 6 -0.90 24.47 -36.84
N GLN A 7 -1.00 23.39 -37.60
CA GLN A 7 -2.25 22.67 -37.84
C GLN A 7 -2.84 22.08 -36.54
N LEU A 8 -2.02 21.43 -35.73
CA LEU A 8 -2.45 20.90 -34.45
C LEU A 8 -2.84 22.03 -33.49
N ARG A 9 -2.10 23.14 -33.48
CA ARG A 9 -2.44 24.32 -32.70
C ARG A 9 -3.84 24.87 -33.06
N GLY A 10 -4.14 25.00 -34.35
CA GLY A 10 -5.46 25.43 -34.82
C GLY A 10 -6.59 24.46 -34.43
N ASP A 11 -6.32 23.14 -34.45
CA ASP A 11 -7.29 22.14 -34.02
C ASP A 11 -7.58 22.20 -32.51
N LEU A 12 -6.54 22.36 -31.68
CA LEU A 12 -6.70 22.47 -30.25
C LEU A 12 -7.44 23.74 -29.83
N SER A 13 -7.16 24.86 -30.50
CA SER A 13 -7.80 26.16 -30.23
C SER A 13 -9.31 26.18 -30.53
N LYS A 14 -9.85 25.21 -31.26
CA LYS A 14 -11.31 25.04 -31.44
C LYS A 14 -12.02 24.57 -30.16
N TRP A 15 -11.29 23.91 -29.27
CA TRP A 15 -11.83 23.26 -28.09
C TRP A 15 -11.28 23.80 -26.77
N LEU A 16 -10.08 24.38 -26.80
CA LEU A 16 -9.30 24.81 -25.64
C LEU A 16 -8.77 26.22 -25.85
N PHE A 17 -8.56 26.95 -24.77
CA PHE A 17 -7.91 28.27 -24.79
C PHE A 17 -6.40 28.12 -24.69
N GLU A 18 -5.66 28.71 -25.59
CA GLU A 18 -4.21 28.80 -25.48
C GLU A 18 -3.89 29.98 -24.51
N ILE A 19 -3.44 29.68 -23.30
CA ILE A 19 -3.10 30.68 -22.27
C ILE A 19 -1.63 31.05 -22.27
N ASN A 20 -0.79 30.26 -22.91
CA ASN A 20 0.62 30.54 -23.19
C ASN A 20 1.06 29.63 -24.33
N THR A 21 2.17 29.93 -24.99
CA THR A 21 2.69 29.16 -26.13
C THR A 21 2.75 27.66 -25.78
N GLY A 22 1.91 26.86 -26.47
CA GLY A 22 1.80 25.42 -26.24
C GLY A 22 1.11 24.99 -24.93
N VAL A 23 0.47 25.91 -24.19
CA VAL A 23 -0.31 25.62 -22.98
C VAL A 23 -1.78 25.88 -23.26
N TYR A 24 -2.58 24.81 -23.22
CA TYR A 24 -4.01 24.82 -23.54
C TYR A 24 -4.83 24.45 -22.30
N VAL A 25 -5.90 25.18 -22.04
CA VAL A 25 -6.82 24.95 -20.92
C VAL A 25 -8.27 24.97 -21.41
N GLY A 26 -9.10 24.11 -20.88
CA GLY A 26 -10.53 24.09 -21.18
C GLY A 26 -11.26 22.96 -20.47
N GLN A 27 -12.59 23.06 -20.46
CA GLN A 27 -13.47 21.99 -19.98
C GLN A 27 -14.06 21.26 -21.19
N VAL A 28 -13.71 20.00 -21.33
CA VAL A 28 -14.21 19.13 -22.40
C VAL A 28 -14.67 17.79 -21.82
N SER A 29 -15.63 17.15 -22.48
CA SER A 29 -16.05 15.81 -22.08
C SER A 29 -14.90 14.80 -22.23
N GLN A 30 -14.99 13.69 -21.51
CA GLN A 30 -14.00 12.61 -21.58
C GLN A 30 -13.78 12.15 -23.03
N ARG A 31 -14.85 11.99 -23.80
CA ARG A 31 -14.77 11.58 -25.20
C ARG A 31 -13.96 12.57 -26.06
N VAL A 32 -14.20 13.86 -25.88
CA VAL A 32 -13.47 14.93 -26.62
C VAL A 32 -12.01 14.95 -26.17
N ARG A 33 -11.76 14.85 -24.87
CA ARG A 33 -10.39 14.79 -24.31
C ARG A 33 -9.57 13.64 -24.92
N GLU A 34 -10.15 12.43 -24.97
CA GLU A 34 -9.49 11.27 -25.56
C GLU A 34 -9.18 11.49 -27.06
N ALA A 35 -10.14 12.03 -27.81
CA ALA A 35 -9.95 12.32 -29.23
C ALA A 35 -8.86 13.37 -29.47
N LEU A 36 -8.81 14.42 -28.64
CA LEU A 36 -7.77 15.45 -28.71
C LEU A 36 -6.40 14.88 -28.37
N TRP A 37 -6.34 13.99 -27.35
CA TRP A 37 -5.08 13.35 -26.96
C TRP A 37 -4.50 12.47 -28.08
N LEU A 38 -5.32 11.67 -28.73
CA LEU A 38 -4.90 10.87 -29.90
C LEU A 38 -4.34 11.77 -31.02
N ARG A 39 -5.03 12.87 -31.35
CA ARG A 39 -4.54 13.83 -32.34
C ARG A 39 -3.19 14.46 -31.96
N VAL A 40 -2.99 14.75 -30.67
CA VAL A 40 -1.70 15.23 -30.14
C VAL A 40 -0.63 14.18 -30.38
N CYS A 41 -0.88 12.93 -29.99
CA CYS A 41 0.08 11.85 -30.16
C CYS A 41 0.44 11.58 -31.62
N ASP A 42 -0.55 11.63 -32.52
CA ASP A 42 -0.37 11.35 -33.96
C ASP A 42 0.39 12.47 -34.69
N ASN A 43 0.18 13.71 -34.27
CA ASN A 43 0.72 14.87 -35.01
C ASN A 43 1.97 15.50 -34.37
N LEU A 44 2.28 15.15 -33.11
CA LEU A 44 3.43 15.72 -32.41
C LEU A 44 4.67 14.81 -32.58
N LYS A 45 5.35 14.93 -33.71
CA LYS A 45 6.45 14.03 -34.11
C LYS A 45 7.57 13.96 -33.08
N ASN A 46 8.26 15.07 -32.82
CA ASN A 46 9.41 15.16 -31.91
C ASN A 46 9.11 16.00 -30.66
N GLY A 47 7.97 16.67 -30.64
CA GLY A 47 7.54 17.49 -29.50
C GLY A 47 7.12 16.64 -28.33
N ARG A 48 7.09 17.27 -27.16
CA ARG A 48 6.64 16.67 -25.89
C ARG A 48 5.30 17.23 -25.49
N ALA A 49 4.43 16.37 -24.98
CA ALA A 49 3.15 16.80 -24.46
C ALA A 49 2.87 16.19 -23.08
N THR A 50 2.19 16.95 -22.24
CA THR A 50 1.60 16.50 -21.00
C THR A 50 0.16 16.97 -20.95
N MET A 51 -0.77 16.08 -20.66
CA MET A 51 -2.18 16.37 -20.43
C MET A 51 -2.51 16.05 -18.98
N VAL A 52 -3.11 17.00 -18.28
CA VAL A 52 -3.60 16.82 -16.90
C VAL A 52 -5.10 17.02 -16.90
N TYR A 53 -5.85 16.20 -16.17
CA TYR A 53 -7.31 16.29 -16.08
C TYR A 53 -7.83 15.79 -14.72
N SER A 54 -8.98 16.29 -14.34
CA SER A 54 -9.63 15.89 -13.08
C SER A 54 -10.20 14.48 -13.17
N THR A 55 -10.12 13.74 -12.06
CA THR A 55 -10.68 12.40 -11.90
C THR A 55 -11.38 12.28 -10.53
N ASN A 56 -12.17 11.22 -10.37
CA ASN A 56 -12.80 10.91 -9.09
C ASN A 56 -11.91 10.05 -8.17
N GLY A 57 -10.67 9.74 -8.58
CA GLY A 57 -9.70 8.99 -7.78
C GLY A 57 -9.19 9.78 -6.57
N GLU A 58 -8.40 9.15 -5.71
CA GLU A 58 -7.82 9.77 -4.50
C GLU A 58 -7.00 11.03 -4.81
N GLN A 59 -6.22 11.01 -5.86
CA GLN A 59 -5.39 12.13 -6.29
C GLN A 59 -6.20 13.28 -6.91
N LYS A 60 -7.51 13.10 -7.18
CA LYS A 60 -8.42 14.06 -7.83
C LYS A 60 -7.98 14.52 -9.22
N MET A 61 -6.85 14.04 -9.69
CA MET A 61 -6.30 14.31 -11.02
C MET A 61 -5.60 13.08 -11.57
N ASP A 62 -5.50 13.02 -12.90
CA ASP A 62 -4.67 12.07 -13.62
C ASP A 62 -3.96 12.80 -14.76
N PHE A 63 -2.91 12.21 -15.29
CA PHE A 63 -2.15 12.81 -16.40
C PHE A 63 -1.67 11.76 -17.39
N ARG A 64 -1.44 12.23 -18.61
CA ARG A 64 -0.79 11.46 -19.68
C ARG A 64 0.38 12.25 -20.23
N VAL A 65 1.37 11.54 -20.70
CA VAL A 65 2.58 12.13 -21.27
C VAL A 65 2.90 11.48 -22.61
N HIS A 66 3.49 12.28 -23.51
CA HIS A 66 3.92 11.84 -24.82
C HIS A 66 5.35 12.35 -25.08
N ASN A 67 6.21 11.47 -25.58
CA ASN A 67 7.63 11.75 -25.88
C ASN A 67 8.41 12.32 -24.68
N THR A 68 8.10 11.92 -23.46
CA THR A 68 8.84 12.35 -22.26
C THR A 68 9.97 11.38 -21.95
N ALA A 69 11.07 11.91 -21.43
CA ALA A 69 12.16 11.11 -20.87
C ALA A 69 11.86 10.59 -19.46
N TRP A 70 10.78 11.06 -18.82
CA TRP A 70 10.34 10.63 -17.50
C TRP A 70 9.22 9.61 -17.65
N GLU A 71 9.20 8.60 -16.77
CA GLU A 71 8.20 7.54 -16.78
C GLU A 71 7.08 7.81 -15.79
N PRO A 72 5.80 7.71 -16.20
CA PRO A 72 4.71 7.66 -15.23
C PRO A 72 4.78 6.34 -14.44
N VAL A 73 4.77 6.43 -13.13
CA VAL A 73 4.73 5.29 -12.22
C VAL A 73 3.56 5.46 -11.27
N ASP A 74 2.87 4.37 -11.00
CA ASP A 74 1.83 4.34 -9.98
C ASP A 74 2.49 4.00 -8.63
N TYR A 75 2.26 4.86 -7.65
CA TYR A 75 2.72 4.71 -6.28
C TYR A 75 1.51 4.73 -5.36
N ASP A 76 0.98 3.56 -5.05
CA ASP A 76 -0.15 3.36 -4.14
C ASP A 76 -1.43 4.13 -4.56
N GLY A 77 -1.74 4.14 -5.87
CA GLY A 77 -2.87 4.88 -6.43
C GLY A 77 -2.55 6.35 -6.72
N LEU A 78 -1.34 6.81 -6.38
CA LEU A 78 -0.82 8.10 -6.78
C LEU A 78 0.04 7.94 -8.03
N LYS A 79 -0.39 8.54 -9.13
CA LYS A 79 0.39 8.56 -10.35
C LYS A 79 1.45 9.65 -10.29
N LEU A 80 2.72 9.24 -10.29
CA LEU A 80 3.88 10.10 -10.18
C LEU A 80 4.76 10.00 -11.42
N MET A 81 5.66 10.98 -11.62
CA MET A 81 6.67 10.95 -12.67
C MET A 81 8.03 10.57 -12.10
N ARG A 82 8.54 9.42 -12.51
CA ARG A 82 9.90 8.99 -12.19
C ARG A 82 10.89 9.66 -13.13
N ARG A 83 11.76 10.49 -12.58
CA ARG A 83 12.90 11.03 -13.32
C ARG A 83 13.97 9.94 -13.39
N PRO A 84 14.43 9.54 -14.60
CA PRO A 84 15.62 8.71 -14.71
C PRO A 84 16.78 9.43 -14.02
N LEU A 85 17.47 8.72 -13.14
CA LEU A 85 18.73 9.24 -12.65
C LEU A 85 19.62 9.55 -13.86
N PRO A 86 20.36 10.68 -13.88
CA PRO A 86 21.38 10.91 -14.89
C PRO A 86 22.18 9.60 -14.94
N GLN A 87 22.30 9.02 -16.14
CA GLN A 87 23.26 7.93 -16.31
C GLN A 87 24.55 8.46 -15.73
N ALA A 88 24.90 8.01 -14.52
CA ALA A 88 26.23 8.18 -14.02
C ALA A 88 27.07 7.67 -15.18
N VAL A 89 27.84 8.60 -15.77
CA VAL A 89 28.81 8.31 -16.80
C VAL A 89 29.37 6.95 -16.41
N GLN A 90 29.10 5.94 -17.23
CA GLN A 90 29.81 4.68 -17.13
C GLN A 90 31.25 5.00 -17.51
N SER A 91 31.94 5.71 -16.63
CA SER A 91 33.36 5.61 -16.50
C SER A 91 33.55 4.12 -16.23
N GLN A 92 34.08 3.45 -17.23
CA GLN A 92 34.60 2.10 -17.15
C GLN A 92 35.86 2.15 -16.21
N GLU A 93 35.64 2.51 -14.99
CA GLU A 93 36.47 2.09 -13.92
C GLU A 93 35.99 0.69 -13.54
N THR A 94 36.78 -0.28 -13.93
CA THR A 94 36.72 -1.67 -13.48
C THR A 94 36.84 -1.70 -11.96
N LEU A 95 35.74 -1.35 -11.28
CA LEU A 95 35.59 -1.54 -9.84
C LEU A 95 35.69 -3.03 -9.59
N LYS A 96 36.77 -3.45 -8.91
CA LYS A 96 36.93 -4.84 -8.49
C LYS A 96 35.67 -5.34 -7.87
N PRO A 97 35.13 -6.53 -8.31
CA PRO A 97 33.89 -7.05 -7.78
C PRO A 97 33.98 -7.21 -6.26
N GLY A 98 33.09 -6.57 -5.52
CA GLY A 98 32.98 -6.78 -4.07
C GLY A 98 32.99 -5.53 -3.18
N PHE A 99 33.25 -4.32 -3.69
CA PHE A 99 33.42 -3.11 -2.87
C PHE A 99 32.29 -2.08 -2.93
N SER A 100 31.31 -2.18 -3.84
CA SER A 100 30.18 -1.26 -3.89
C SER A 100 29.10 -1.63 -2.88
N HIS A 101 28.37 -0.63 -2.38
CA HIS A 101 27.17 -0.88 -1.52
C HIS A 101 26.12 -1.75 -2.20
N ALA A 102 26.01 -1.70 -3.53
CA ALA A 102 25.14 -2.57 -4.31
C ALA A 102 25.67 -4.01 -4.35
N ALA A 103 26.99 -4.20 -4.49
CA ALA A 103 27.60 -5.54 -4.43
C ALA A 103 27.52 -6.14 -3.02
N LYS A 104 27.66 -5.32 -1.97
CA LYS A 104 27.43 -5.75 -0.58
C LYS A 104 25.95 -6.16 -0.34
N ARG A 105 24.99 -5.42 -0.90
CA ARG A 105 23.56 -5.79 -0.87
C ARG A 105 23.30 -7.07 -1.67
N GLN A 106 23.86 -7.23 -2.87
CA GLN A 106 23.72 -8.46 -3.65
C GLN A 106 24.44 -9.64 -2.99
N MET A 107 25.61 -9.45 -2.37
CA MET A 107 26.26 -10.50 -1.59
C MET A 107 25.46 -10.86 -0.34
N ALA A 108 24.89 -9.89 0.37
CA ALA A 108 23.97 -10.15 1.47
C ALA A 108 22.72 -10.91 1.00
N GLN A 109 22.12 -10.51 -0.14
CA GLN A 109 20.99 -11.25 -0.73
C GLN A 109 21.38 -12.66 -1.20
N ARG A 110 22.58 -12.84 -1.79
CA ARG A 110 23.11 -14.17 -2.20
C ARG A 110 23.55 -15.03 -1.02
N ALA A 111 24.01 -14.42 0.08
CA ALA A 111 24.27 -15.15 1.32
C ALA A 111 22.94 -15.61 1.96
N HIS A 112 21.88 -14.82 1.87
CA HIS A 112 20.54 -15.24 2.27
C HIS A 112 19.93 -16.34 1.39
N THR A 113 20.30 -16.42 0.09
CA THR A 113 19.86 -17.49 -0.82
C THR A 113 20.73 -18.75 -0.78
N LYS A 114 21.94 -18.70 -0.21
CA LYS A 114 22.82 -19.88 -0.01
C LYS A 114 22.80 -20.46 1.40
N ALA A 115 22.40 -19.69 2.41
CA ALA A 115 21.95 -20.26 3.67
C ALA A 115 20.59 -20.88 3.38
N GLY A 116 20.51 -22.20 3.40
CA GLY A 116 19.26 -22.93 3.18
C GLY A 116 18.13 -22.24 3.92
N ILE A 117 16.96 -22.17 3.31
CA ILE A 117 15.74 -21.46 3.72
C ILE A 117 15.71 -21.35 5.24
N THR A 118 16.32 -20.32 5.81
CA THR A 118 15.92 -19.85 7.13
C THR A 118 14.56 -19.24 6.89
N LEU A 119 13.54 -20.04 7.12
CA LEU A 119 12.16 -19.58 7.17
C LEU A 119 12.13 -18.48 8.22
N ASP A 120 12.15 -17.22 7.73
CA ASP A 120 12.20 -16.04 8.61
C ASP A 120 11.03 -16.12 9.58
N SER A 121 11.32 -15.91 10.86
CA SER A 121 10.29 -15.70 11.88
C SER A 121 9.62 -14.36 11.62
N PHE A 122 8.29 -14.34 11.62
CA PHE A 122 7.50 -13.11 11.47
C PHE A 122 6.17 -13.22 12.20
N VAL A 123 5.55 -12.09 12.45
CA VAL A 123 4.24 -11.99 13.08
C VAL A 123 3.26 -11.31 12.12
N ILE A 124 2.17 -12.01 11.79
CA ILE A 124 1.02 -11.42 11.13
C ILE A 124 0.15 -10.77 12.20
N LEU A 125 -0.35 -9.57 11.92
CA LEU A 125 -1.24 -8.86 12.83
C LEU A 125 -2.40 -8.20 12.10
N ASN A 126 -3.50 -8.00 12.83
CA ASN A 126 -4.65 -7.21 12.42
C ASN A 126 -5.32 -6.58 13.64
N LEU A 127 -5.91 -5.39 13.45
CA LEU A 127 -6.68 -4.67 14.46
C LEU A 127 -8.11 -4.47 13.99
N GLU A 128 -9.06 -4.48 14.94
CA GLU A 128 -10.37 -3.86 14.74
C GLU A 128 -10.44 -2.60 15.60
N THR A 129 -11.04 -1.55 15.04
CA THR A 129 -11.07 -0.21 15.65
C THR A 129 -12.46 0.41 15.56
N THR A 130 -12.73 1.43 16.37
CA THR A 130 -14.00 2.17 16.33
C THR A 130 -14.13 3.09 15.12
N GLY A 131 -13.03 3.38 14.42
CA GLY A 131 -12.98 4.25 13.26
C GLY A 131 -11.58 4.28 12.65
N LEU A 132 -11.27 5.32 11.87
CA LEU A 132 -10.05 5.36 11.05
C LEU A 132 -8.97 6.29 11.59
N ASN A 133 -9.26 7.11 12.60
CA ASN A 133 -8.34 8.11 13.12
C ASN A 133 -7.68 7.65 14.42
N PRO A 134 -6.37 7.32 14.44
CA PRO A 134 -5.69 6.86 15.66
C PRO A 134 -5.69 7.87 16.83
N ALA A 135 -5.94 9.15 16.56
CA ALA A 135 -6.01 10.19 17.59
C ALA A 135 -7.38 10.26 18.29
N GLU A 136 -8.44 9.78 17.65
CA GLU A 136 -9.82 9.92 18.10
C GLU A 136 -10.49 8.57 18.37
N ASP A 137 -10.07 7.54 17.64
CA ASP A 137 -10.67 6.21 17.67
C ASP A 137 -9.88 5.24 18.55
N SER A 138 -10.54 4.17 18.93
CA SER A 138 -10.00 3.18 19.88
C SER A 138 -9.81 1.82 19.22
N ILE A 139 -8.77 1.10 19.62
CA ILE A 139 -8.61 -0.33 19.31
C ILE A 139 -9.66 -1.09 20.12
N ILE A 140 -10.39 -2.00 19.49
CA ILE A 140 -11.41 -2.86 20.15
C ILE A 140 -11.08 -4.34 20.06
N GLU A 141 -10.26 -4.76 19.11
CA GLU A 141 -9.69 -6.10 19.03
C GLU A 141 -8.28 -6.03 18.47
N LEU A 142 -7.39 -6.87 18.98
CA LEU A 142 -6.04 -7.03 18.47
C LEU A 142 -5.74 -8.52 18.36
N ALA A 143 -5.29 -8.97 17.19
CA ALA A 143 -4.88 -10.33 16.97
C ALA A 143 -3.54 -10.41 16.25
N ALA A 144 -2.81 -11.49 16.50
CA ALA A 144 -1.57 -11.78 15.81
C ALA A 144 -1.27 -13.29 15.79
N ILE A 145 -0.56 -13.72 14.74
CA ILE A 145 -0.08 -15.09 14.56
C ILE A 145 1.42 -15.02 14.34
N ARG A 146 2.18 -15.75 15.16
CA ARG A 146 3.63 -15.89 14.98
C ARG A 146 3.92 -17.09 14.10
N ILE A 147 4.76 -16.91 13.11
CA ILE A 147 5.28 -17.95 12.24
C ILE A 147 6.77 -18.12 12.52
N GLU A 148 7.19 -19.35 12.77
CA GLU A 148 8.58 -19.76 12.97
C GLU A 148 8.87 -20.97 12.09
N ALA A 149 9.95 -20.91 11.37
CA ALA A 149 10.34 -22.00 10.43
C ALA A 149 9.25 -22.38 9.41
N GLY A 150 8.35 -21.41 9.06
CA GLY A 150 7.26 -21.62 8.11
C GLY A 150 5.98 -22.20 8.69
N GLU A 151 5.97 -22.50 9.98
CA GLU A 151 4.82 -23.05 10.70
C GLU A 151 4.30 -22.06 11.74
N GLU A 152 3.02 -22.15 12.03
CA GLU A 152 2.41 -21.37 13.11
C GLU A 152 2.92 -21.88 14.46
N SER A 153 3.53 -20.98 15.26
CA SER A 153 4.06 -21.33 16.58
C SER A 153 3.19 -20.82 17.72
N GLN A 154 2.64 -19.62 17.61
CA GLN A 154 1.89 -18.97 18.68
C GLN A 154 0.80 -18.05 18.13
N ARG A 155 -0.28 -17.87 18.90
CA ARG A 155 -1.34 -16.90 18.64
C ARG A 155 -1.49 -15.92 19.78
N PHE A 156 -1.83 -14.70 19.43
CA PHE A 156 -2.26 -13.65 20.34
C PHE A 156 -3.64 -13.15 19.87
N ALA A 157 -4.59 -13.04 20.78
CA ALA A 157 -5.87 -12.43 20.49
C ALA A 157 -6.44 -11.84 21.79
N ALA A 158 -6.89 -10.60 21.74
CA ALA A 158 -7.50 -9.91 22.87
C ALA A 158 -8.57 -8.92 22.38
N LEU A 159 -9.69 -8.90 23.08
CA LEU A 159 -10.68 -7.83 23.01
C LEU A 159 -10.26 -6.71 23.94
N VAL A 160 -10.47 -5.48 23.54
CA VAL A 160 -10.07 -4.29 24.28
C VAL A 160 -11.30 -3.55 24.79
N GLN A 161 -11.31 -3.21 26.06
CA GLN A 161 -12.37 -2.39 26.65
C GLN A 161 -12.49 -1.04 25.94
N CYS A 162 -13.71 -0.67 25.62
CA CYS A 162 -14.02 0.62 25.03
C CYS A 162 -15.08 1.33 25.87
N ASN A 163 -14.75 2.53 26.34
CA ASN A 163 -15.66 3.34 27.17
C ASN A 163 -16.66 4.16 26.33
N ARG A 164 -16.56 4.09 25.00
CA ARG A 164 -17.46 4.77 24.07
C ARG A 164 -18.40 3.75 23.46
N LYS A 165 -19.62 4.20 23.14
CA LYS A 165 -20.57 3.37 22.41
C LYS A 165 -20.03 3.09 21.01
N LEU A 166 -20.05 1.84 20.60
CA LEU A 166 -19.58 1.43 19.28
C LEU A 166 -20.50 1.96 18.17
N PRO A 167 -19.93 2.45 17.06
CA PRO A 167 -20.71 2.77 15.86
C PRO A 167 -21.45 1.53 15.35
N LYS A 168 -22.70 1.69 14.92
CA LYS A 168 -23.50 0.57 14.38
C LYS A 168 -22.79 -0.16 13.25
N THR A 169 -22.16 0.59 12.36
CA THR A 169 -21.37 0.04 11.24
C THR A 169 -20.23 -0.87 11.69
N VAL A 170 -19.56 -0.54 12.80
CA VAL A 170 -18.50 -1.38 13.37
C VAL A 170 -19.09 -2.67 13.94
N VAL A 171 -20.20 -2.57 14.67
CA VAL A 171 -20.91 -3.75 15.21
C VAL A 171 -21.38 -4.67 14.08
N GLU A 172 -21.96 -4.13 13.03
CA GLU A 172 -22.43 -4.91 11.85
C GLU A 172 -21.27 -5.58 11.12
N LEU A 173 -20.14 -4.91 11.02
CA LEU A 173 -18.95 -5.40 10.29
C LEU A 173 -18.20 -6.47 11.08
N THR A 174 -18.00 -6.24 12.38
CA THR A 174 -17.11 -7.06 13.23
C THR A 174 -17.84 -8.06 14.13
N GLY A 175 -19.14 -7.86 14.34
CA GLY A 175 -19.92 -8.60 15.33
C GLY A 175 -19.52 -8.28 16.79
N ILE A 176 -18.60 -7.32 17.01
CA ILE A 176 -18.18 -6.90 18.34
C ILE A 176 -19.23 -5.93 18.88
N THR A 177 -19.80 -6.23 20.04
CA THR A 177 -20.82 -5.40 20.70
C THR A 177 -20.27 -4.73 21.96
N ASP A 178 -20.91 -3.63 22.39
CA ASP A 178 -20.55 -2.97 23.66
C ASP A 178 -20.61 -3.95 24.83
N GLN A 179 -21.59 -4.87 24.84
CA GLN A 179 -21.73 -5.87 25.87
C GLN A 179 -20.56 -6.86 25.86
N LEU A 180 -20.14 -7.33 24.68
CA LEU A 180 -19.00 -8.24 24.52
C LEU A 180 -17.71 -7.60 25.06
N LEU A 181 -17.46 -6.33 24.73
CA LEU A 181 -16.27 -5.62 25.20
C LEU A 181 -16.31 -5.36 26.71
N LYS A 182 -17.50 -5.19 27.29
CA LYS A 182 -17.66 -5.03 28.74
C LYS A 182 -17.43 -6.34 29.50
N GLU A 183 -17.82 -7.48 28.93
CA GLU A 183 -17.71 -8.80 29.57
C GLU A 183 -16.33 -9.43 29.38
N GLN A 184 -15.73 -9.28 28.21
CA GLN A 184 -14.51 -9.99 27.81
C GLN A 184 -13.34 -9.08 27.43
N GLY A 185 -13.56 -7.77 27.33
CA GLY A 185 -12.50 -6.84 26.98
C GLY A 185 -11.53 -6.62 28.14
N GLU A 186 -10.27 -6.53 27.81
CA GLU A 186 -9.19 -6.20 28.74
C GLU A 186 -8.77 -4.72 28.59
N PRO A 187 -8.20 -4.11 29.64
CA PRO A 187 -7.65 -2.77 29.52
C PRO A 187 -6.58 -2.69 28.43
N LEU A 188 -6.66 -1.66 27.58
CA LEU A 188 -5.74 -1.50 26.45
C LEU A 188 -4.25 -1.55 26.87
N GLU A 189 -3.91 -1.01 28.02
CA GLU A 189 -2.53 -1.03 28.53
C GLU A 189 -2.00 -2.45 28.73
N GLN A 190 -2.84 -3.35 29.30
CA GLN A 190 -2.47 -4.76 29.52
C GLN A 190 -2.34 -5.51 28.20
N VAL A 191 -3.33 -5.34 27.29
CA VAL A 191 -3.30 -5.94 25.96
C VAL A 191 -2.06 -5.48 25.20
N LEU A 192 -1.76 -4.18 25.23
CA LEU A 192 -0.59 -3.61 24.57
C LEU A 192 0.73 -4.17 25.13
N GLN A 193 0.82 -4.31 26.45
CA GLN A 193 2.00 -4.90 27.10
C GLN A 193 2.22 -6.36 26.67
N GLY A 194 1.16 -7.16 26.69
CA GLY A 194 1.20 -8.55 26.21
C GLY A 194 1.58 -8.65 24.74
N PHE A 195 1.00 -7.78 23.91
CA PHE A 195 1.29 -7.73 22.48
C PHE A 195 2.75 -7.33 22.20
N LEU A 196 3.27 -6.31 22.87
CA LEU A 196 4.68 -5.90 22.73
C LEU A 196 5.65 -7.02 23.10
N ALA A 197 5.36 -7.76 24.18
CA ALA A 197 6.12 -8.94 24.55
C ALA A 197 6.00 -10.05 23.51
N PHE A 198 4.78 -10.25 22.97
CA PHE A 198 4.52 -11.24 21.92
C PHE A 198 5.29 -10.94 20.65
N VAL A 199 5.28 -9.73 20.11
CA VAL A 199 5.93 -9.42 18.83
C VAL A 199 7.46 -9.30 18.94
N GLY A 200 7.99 -8.91 20.09
CA GLY A 200 9.41 -8.76 20.29
C GLY A 200 10.11 -7.96 19.21
N LYS A 201 11.10 -8.56 18.55
CA LYS A 201 11.86 -7.97 17.43
C LYS A 201 11.48 -8.53 16.05
N ASP A 202 10.48 -9.39 15.97
CA ASP A 202 10.10 -10.05 14.74
C ASP A 202 9.60 -9.05 13.70
N ARG A 203 9.72 -9.42 12.44
CA ARG A 203 9.13 -8.69 11.33
C ARG A 203 7.62 -8.76 11.41
N LEU A 204 6.94 -7.63 11.26
CA LEU A 204 5.49 -7.55 11.26
C LEU A 204 4.94 -7.59 9.84
N VAL A 205 3.87 -8.32 9.65
CA VAL A 205 3.18 -8.46 8.37
C VAL A 205 1.71 -8.12 8.58
N GLY A 206 1.14 -7.29 7.72
CA GLY A 206 -0.26 -6.90 7.78
C GLY A 206 -0.78 -6.43 6.43
N TYR A 207 -2.05 -6.11 6.37
CA TYR A 207 -2.70 -5.58 5.18
C TYR A 207 -2.99 -4.10 5.36
N ASN A 208 -2.36 -3.22 4.56
CA ASN A 208 -2.30 -1.79 4.84
C ASN A 208 -1.75 -1.52 6.25
N ILE A 209 -0.67 -2.20 6.58
CA ILE A 209 -0.10 -2.27 7.93
C ILE A 209 0.22 -0.90 8.55
N ALA A 210 0.34 0.14 7.72
CA ALA A 210 0.54 1.50 8.18
C ALA A 210 -0.62 1.99 9.07
N PHE A 211 -1.85 1.52 8.79
CA PHE A 211 -3.03 1.79 9.60
C PHE A 211 -2.88 1.20 11.01
N ASP A 212 -2.61 -0.11 11.11
CA ASP A 212 -2.44 -0.81 12.39
C ASP A 212 -1.29 -0.20 13.20
N MET A 213 -0.17 0.08 12.55
CA MET A 213 0.99 0.71 13.17
C MET A 213 0.70 2.12 13.66
N GLY A 214 -0.19 2.86 13.01
CA GLY A 214 -0.66 4.17 13.46
C GLY A 214 -1.35 4.07 14.83
N PHE A 215 -2.31 3.17 14.97
CA PHE A 215 -3.02 2.92 16.24
C PHE A 215 -2.07 2.41 17.35
N LEU A 216 -1.22 1.42 17.02
CA LEU A 216 -0.27 0.87 17.98
C LEU A 216 0.73 1.91 18.50
N ARG A 217 1.26 2.76 17.61
CA ARG A 217 2.18 3.84 17.99
C ARG A 217 1.50 4.89 18.88
N THR A 218 0.28 5.27 18.54
CA THR A 218 -0.51 6.21 19.36
C THR A 218 -0.76 5.62 20.74
N ALA A 219 -1.16 4.35 20.83
CA ALA A 219 -1.35 3.65 22.10
C ALA A 219 -0.04 3.56 22.90
N CYS A 220 1.07 3.16 22.28
CA CYS A 220 2.39 3.12 22.93
C CYS A 220 2.76 4.49 23.53
N THR A 221 2.57 5.56 22.78
CA THR A 221 2.87 6.93 23.22
C THR A 221 1.98 7.31 24.42
N GLY A 222 0.68 7.02 24.34
CA GLY A 222 -0.30 7.33 25.40
C GLY A 222 0.03 6.64 26.72
N PHE A 223 0.48 5.41 26.69
CA PHE A 223 0.87 4.62 27.88
C PHE A 223 2.36 4.68 28.19
N ARG A 224 3.13 5.55 27.53
CA ARG A 224 4.59 5.68 27.72
C ARG A 224 5.34 4.35 27.55
N LYS A 225 4.85 3.48 26.67
CA LYS A 225 5.51 2.23 26.31
C LYS A 225 6.50 2.45 25.15
N PRO A 226 7.48 1.56 24.96
CA PRO A 226 8.37 1.62 23.79
C PRO A 226 7.58 1.57 22.49
N VAL A 227 7.91 2.47 21.56
CA VAL A 227 7.29 2.48 20.23
C VAL A 227 7.86 1.34 19.40
N LEU A 228 6.99 0.65 18.66
CA LEU A 228 7.35 -0.42 17.76
C LEU A 228 8.26 0.10 16.62
N THR A 229 9.43 -0.48 16.49
CA THR A 229 10.44 -0.20 15.45
C THR A 229 10.67 -1.39 14.52
N ASN A 230 9.83 -2.41 14.61
CA ASN A 230 9.89 -3.63 13.83
C ASN A 230 9.84 -3.32 12.33
N ARG A 231 10.54 -4.13 11.54
CA ARG A 231 10.38 -4.08 10.07
C ARG A 231 8.97 -4.53 9.71
N CYS A 232 8.31 -3.78 8.84
CA CYS A 232 6.96 -4.08 8.38
C CYS A 232 6.97 -4.57 6.92
N THR A 233 6.11 -5.53 6.62
CA THR A 233 5.78 -5.97 5.27
C THR A 233 4.30 -5.74 5.05
N ASP A 234 3.95 -4.97 4.03
CA ASP A 234 2.58 -4.67 3.67
C ASP A 234 2.10 -5.58 2.53
N LEU A 235 1.12 -6.44 2.84
CA LEU A 235 0.56 -7.37 1.86
C LEU A 235 -0.27 -6.66 0.78
N LEU A 236 -0.86 -5.50 1.06
CA LEU A 236 -1.54 -4.69 0.05
C LEU A 236 -0.55 -4.26 -1.04
N ASN A 237 0.61 -3.74 -0.65
CA ASN A 237 1.64 -3.34 -1.59
C ASN A 237 2.24 -4.53 -2.35
N LEU A 238 2.35 -5.69 -1.71
CA LEU A 238 2.80 -6.91 -2.35
C LEU A 238 1.76 -7.43 -3.36
N ALA A 239 0.47 -7.43 -3.00
CA ALA A 239 -0.63 -7.81 -3.87
C ALA A 239 -0.71 -6.94 -5.12
N ARG A 240 -0.60 -5.60 -4.97
CA ARG A 240 -0.58 -4.65 -6.10
C ARG A 240 0.54 -4.91 -7.10
N ARG A 241 1.65 -5.50 -6.67
CA ARG A 241 2.80 -5.80 -7.54
C ARG A 241 2.70 -7.15 -8.24
N ARG A 242 1.90 -8.08 -7.71
CA ARG A 242 1.87 -9.48 -8.15
C ARG A 242 0.54 -9.90 -8.75
N ILE A 243 -0.55 -9.25 -8.40
CA ILE A 243 -1.89 -9.57 -8.86
C ILE A 243 -2.39 -8.46 -9.79
N TYR A 244 -2.88 -8.86 -10.96
CA TYR A 244 -3.44 -7.96 -11.97
C TYR A 244 -4.86 -8.39 -12.33
N GLY A 245 -5.64 -7.47 -12.90
CA GLY A 245 -6.97 -7.80 -13.41
C GLY A 245 -8.09 -7.88 -12.35
N VAL A 246 -7.82 -7.43 -11.11
CA VAL A 246 -8.84 -7.33 -10.06
C VAL A 246 -9.50 -5.94 -10.08
N PRO A 247 -10.81 -5.83 -9.76
CA PRO A 247 -11.52 -4.56 -9.74
C PRO A 247 -11.02 -3.58 -8.66
N ASN A 248 -10.55 -4.10 -7.55
CA ASN A 248 -9.93 -3.37 -6.45
C ASN A 248 -9.06 -4.30 -5.62
N TYR A 249 -8.26 -3.72 -4.72
CA TYR A 249 -7.38 -4.44 -3.81
C TYR A 249 -7.92 -4.49 -2.39
N GLN A 250 -9.23 -4.60 -2.21
CA GLN A 250 -9.82 -4.89 -0.90
C GLN A 250 -9.59 -6.37 -0.55
N LEU A 251 -9.35 -6.65 0.73
CA LEU A 251 -9.04 -8.01 1.20
C LEU A 251 -10.07 -9.05 0.76
N PRO A 252 -11.41 -8.80 0.84
CA PRO A 252 -12.41 -9.75 0.33
C PRO A 252 -12.34 -9.98 -1.19
N THR A 253 -11.99 -8.96 -1.96
CA THR A 253 -11.84 -9.08 -3.41
C THR A 253 -10.66 -9.97 -3.77
N LEU A 254 -9.53 -9.78 -3.09
CA LEU A 254 -8.34 -10.61 -3.29
C LEU A 254 -8.58 -12.05 -2.81
N ALA A 255 -9.23 -12.23 -1.67
CA ALA A 255 -9.60 -13.54 -1.16
C ALA A 255 -10.43 -14.31 -2.19
N LYS A 256 -11.46 -13.69 -2.75
CA LYS A 256 -12.29 -14.28 -3.81
C LYS A 256 -11.48 -14.60 -5.07
N HIS A 257 -10.61 -13.68 -5.51
CA HIS A 257 -9.79 -13.87 -6.72
C HIS A 257 -8.79 -15.02 -6.57
N LEU A 258 -8.26 -15.21 -5.37
CA LEU A 258 -7.27 -16.25 -5.04
C LEU A 258 -7.91 -17.53 -4.47
N GLU A 259 -9.24 -17.60 -4.46
CA GLU A 259 -10.01 -18.72 -3.90
C GLU A 259 -9.68 -19.04 -2.44
N LEU A 260 -9.37 -17.99 -1.66
CA LEU A 260 -9.09 -18.10 -0.23
C LEU A 260 -10.40 -18.04 0.57
N PRO A 261 -10.53 -18.84 1.65
CA PRO A 261 -11.70 -18.80 2.52
C PRO A 261 -11.78 -17.45 3.24
N CYS A 262 -12.82 -16.68 2.97
CA CYS A 262 -13.09 -15.40 3.61
C CYS A 262 -14.38 -15.50 4.42
N LYS A 263 -14.31 -15.21 5.72
CA LYS A 263 -15.50 -15.17 6.59
C LYS A 263 -16.24 -13.84 6.39
N GLU A 264 -17.57 -13.87 6.47
CA GLU A 264 -18.39 -12.66 6.34
C GLU A 264 -18.18 -11.67 7.48
N VAL A 265 -18.07 -12.20 8.70
CA VAL A 265 -17.84 -11.39 9.90
C VAL A 265 -16.35 -11.15 10.07
N ARG A 266 -15.97 -9.91 10.04
CA ARG A 266 -14.58 -9.47 10.21
C ARG A 266 -14.20 -9.50 11.70
N ARG A 267 -13.25 -10.33 12.03
CA ARG A 267 -12.63 -10.40 13.35
C ARG A 267 -11.12 -10.40 13.14
N ALA A 268 -10.42 -9.66 13.94
CA ALA A 268 -8.96 -9.54 13.82
C ALA A 268 -8.26 -10.90 13.72
N GLN A 269 -8.73 -11.89 14.46
CA GLN A 269 -8.19 -13.25 14.41
C GLN A 269 -8.47 -13.94 13.07
N ASN A 270 -9.70 -13.81 12.53
CA ASN A 270 -10.06 -14.39 11.23
C ASN A 270 -9.27 -13.73 10.10
N ASP A 271 -9.11 -12.40 10.18
CA ASP A 271 -8.34 -11.65 9.19
C ASP A 271 -6.85 -12.04 9.26
N CYS A 272 -6.26 -12.28 10.43
CA CYS A 272 -4.90 -12.82 10.55
C CYS A 272 -4.75 -14.18 9.84
N GLU A 273 -5.72 -15.09 9.97
CA GLU A 273 -5.71 -16.39 9.26
C GLU A 273 -5.76 -16.20 7.74
N LEU A 274 -6.62 -15.30 7.27
CA LEU A 274 -6.72 -14.95 5.84
C LEU A 274 -5.44 -14.28 5.34
N LEU A 275 -4.84 -13.38 6.12
CA LEU A 275 -3.59 -12.71 5.78
C LEU A 275 -2.41 -13.70 5.71
N LEU A 276 -2.40 -14.73 6.55
CA LEU A 276 -1.39 -15.79 6.47
C LEU A 276 -1.50 -16.56 5.16
N GLN A 277 -2.71 -16.94 4.76
CA GLN A 277 -2.93 -17.62 3.49
C GLN A 277 -2.58 -16.71 2.30
N LEU A 278 -2.96 -15.43 2.36
CA LEU A 278 -2.61 -14.44 1.35
C LEU A 278 -1.09 -14.27 1.26
N TYR A 279 -0.38 -14.23 2.38
CA TYR A 279 1.08 -14.14 2.41
C TYR A 279 1.74 -15.30 1.66
N TRP A 280 1.29 -16.53 1.91
CA TRP A 280 1.82 -17.71 1.22
C TRP A 280 1.48 -17.66 -0.27
N LYS A 281 0.22 -17.41 -0.62
CA LYS A 281 -0.20 -17.29 -2.02
C LYS A 281 0.60 -16.23 -2.76
N LEU A 282 0.75 -15.04 -2.20
CA LEU A 282 1.54 -13.99 -2.85
C LEU A 282 2.99 -14.38 -3.05
N ASN A 283 3.58 -15.19 -2.19
CA ASN A 283 4.97 -15.67 -2.34
C ASN A 283 5.14 -16.82 -3.35
N GLU A 284 4.05 -17.47 -3.77
CA GLU A 284 4.05 -18.43 -4.89
C GLU A 284 4.10 -17.72 -6.27
N TYR A 285 3.63 -16.47 -6.38
CA TYR A 285 3.73 -15.67 -7.59
C TYR A 285 5.13 -15.05 -7.69
N HIS A 286 5.98 -15.66 -8.51
CA HIS A 286 7.33 -15.15 -8.83
C HIS A 286 7.35 -14.39 -10.14
#